data_47c4926e2a3c42c69202b11f751cbf4d
#
_entry.id   47c4926e2a3c42c69202b11f751cbf4d
#
_cell.length_a   1.000
_cell.length_b   1.000
_cell.length_c   1.000
_cell.angle_alpha   90.00
_cell.angle_beta   90.00
_cell.angle_gamma   90.00
#
_symmetry.space_group_name_H-M   'P 1'
#
loop_
_entity.id
_entity.type
_entity.pdbx_description
1 polymer ?
#
loop_
_entity_poly.entity_id
_entity_poly.type
_entity_poly.pdbx_seq_one_letter_code
_entity_poly.pdbx_strand_id
1 'polypeptide(L)'
;KLNGDFPAQKNSVIEKCSGDYIFHIDADEYPHENLLSILPEMLEMNDVDLVWIPRVNTVDGLTQNHINKWGWRVSEKGWVNYPDYQARVFRKNDNIRWKNHPYSNRPVHESLGGCKTYAHLPPHEELSLYHPKTIGKQEQQNEFYEKIFTDNM
;
A
#
# COMPACT_ATOMS: atom_id res chain seq x y z
N LYS A 1 19.75 -8.38 4.53
CA LYS A 1 20.08 -7.11 3.85
C LYS A 1 19.18 -6.99 2.61
N LEU A 2 18.45 -5.90 2.49
CA LEU A 2 17.70 -5.56 1.29
C LEU A 2 18.70 -5.19 0.19
N ASN A 3 18.84 -6.06 -0.79
CA ASN A 3 19.73 -5.82 -1.94
C ASN A 3 19.00 -5.11 -3.09
N GLY A 4 17.99 -4.27 -2.78
CA GLY A 4 17.13 -3.62 -3.78
C GLY A 4 16.03 -4.52 -4.36
N ASP A 5 15.92 -5.77 -3.92
CA ASP A 5 14.87 -6.71 -4.35
C ASP A 5 13.71 -6.70 -3.35
N PHE A 6 12.82 -5.73 -3.49
CA PHE A 6 11.64 -5.57 -2.65
C PHE A 6 10.63 -6.74 -2.78
N PRO A 7 10.35 -7.27 -3.99
CA PRO A 7 9.50 -8.46 -4.12
C PRO A 7 10.03 -9.67 -3.36
N ALA A 8 11.33 -9.97 -3.45
CA ALA A 8 11.92 -11.09 -2.73
C ALA A 8 11.80 -10.93 -1.21
N GLN A 9 11.99 -9.73 -0.69
CA GLN A 9 11.80 -9.45 0.73
C GLN A 9 10.35 -9.69 1.17
N LYS A 10 9.38 -9.15 0.44
CA LYS A 10 7.94 -9.33 0.75
C LYS A 10 7.54 -10.81 0.63
N ASN A 11 8.01 -11.51 -0.38
CA ASN A 11 7.75 -12.94 -0.55
C ASN A 11 8.35 -13.78 0.58
N SER A 12 9.51 -13.41 1.12
CA SER A 12 10.10 -14.12 2.26
C SER A 12 9.24 -14.04 3.54
N VAL A 13 8.44 -12.99 3.69
CA VAL A 13 7.47 -12.85 4.77
C VAL A 13 6.27 -13.76 4.56
N ILE A 14 5.79 -13.90 3.30
CA ILE A 14 4.69 -14.81 2.95
C ILE A 14 4.99 -16.23 3.39
N GLU A 15 6.22 -16.71 3.19
CA GLU A 15 6.63 -18.07 3.56
C GLU A 15 6.53 -18.35 5.07
N LYS A 16 6.61 -17.30 5.89
CA LYS A 16 6.51 -17.42 7.36
C LYS A 16 5.09 -17.30 7.90
N CYS A 17 4.14 -16.89 7.08
CA CYS A 17 2.75 -16.81 7.47
C CYS A 17 2.09 -18.20 7.44
N SER A 18 1.18 -18.47 8.38
CA SER A 18 0.46 -19.75 8.49
C SER A 18 -1.04 -19.66 8.20
N GLY A 19 -1.61 -18.45 8.11
CA GLY A 19 -3.03 -18.23 7.84
C GLY A 19 -3.42 -18.44 6.37
N ASP A 20 -4.71 -18.54 6.11
CA ASP A 20 -5.27 -18.66 4.76
C ASP A 20 -5.20 -17.35 3.97
N TYR A 21 -5.22 -16.24 4.68
CA TYR A 21 -5.05 -14.89 4.14
C TYR A 21 -3.89 -14.17 4.83
N ILE A 22 -3.27 -13.28 4.09
CA ILE A 22 -2.19 -12.42 4.58
C ILE A 22 -2.66 -10.98 4.54
N PHE A 23 -2.53 -10.29 5.66
CA PHE A 23 -2.69 -8.85 5.74
C PHE A 23 -1.31 -8.21 5.80
N HIS A 24 -0.86 -7.70 4.66
CA HIS A 24 0.43 -7.02 4.54
C HIS A 24 0.27 -5.54 4.91
N ILE A 25 0.94 -5.11 5.96
CA ILE A 25 0.93 -3.72 6.44
C ILE A 25 2.37 -3.22 6.43
N ASP A 26 2.60 -2.05 5.85
CA ASP A 26 3.90 -1.39 5.90
C ASP A 26 4.16 -0.81 7.30
N ALA A 27 5.43 -0.63 7.68
CA ALA A 27 5.82 -0.26 9.05
C ALA A 27 5.29 1.13 9.50
N ASP A 28 4.89 1.97 8.56
CA ASP A 28 4.32 3.30 8.79
C ASP A 28 2.81 3.37 8.51
N GLU A 29 2.16 2.22 8.43
CA GLU A 29 0.70 2.10 8.27
C GLU A 29 0.07 1.44 9.50
N TYR A 30 -1.18 1.79 9.78
CA TYR A 30 -2.01 1.06 10.75
C TYR A 30 -3.47 1.04 10.31
N PRO A 31 -4.19 -0.07 10.56
CA PRO A 31 -5.58 -0.20 10.18
C PRO A 31 -6.52 0.48 11.18
N HIS A 32 -7.66 0.97 10.69
CA HIS A 32 -8.77 1.32 11.57
C HIS A 32 -9.27 0.07 12.31
N GLU A 33 -9.67 0.21 13.58
CA GLU A 33 -10.12 -0.92 14.41
C GLU A 33 -11.33 -1.66 13.82
N ASN A 34 -12.25 -0.93 13.21
CA ASN A 34 -13.42 -1.52 12.55
C ASN A 34 -13.05 -2.38 11.34
N LEU A 35 -12.04 -1.97 10.57
CA LEU A 35 -11.50 -2.79 9.48
C LEU A 35 -11.01 -4.15 10.00
N LEU A 36 -10.26 -4.16 11.10
CA LEU A 36 -9.78 -5.40 11.71
C LEU A 36 -10.94 -6.30 12.18
N SER A 37 -12.00 -5.68 12.72
CA SER A 37 -13.16 -6.42 13.22
C SER A 37 -13.94 -7.14 12.12
N ILE A 38 -14.10 -6.51 10.96
CA ILE A 38 -14.93 -7.05 9.87
C ILE A 38 -14.19 -7.98 8.91
N LEU A 39 -12.86 -7.84 8.81
CA LEU A 39 -12.06 -8.58 7.82
C LEU A 39 -12.26 -10.11 7.88
N PRO A 40 -12.22 -10.78 9.04
CA PRO A 40 -12.37 -12.23 9.10
C PRO A 40 -13.70 -12.70 8.52
N GLU A 41 -14.82 -12.12 8.97
CA GLU A 41 -16.16 -12.49 8.50
C GLU A 41 -16.32 -12.17 7.01
N MET A 42 -15.83 -11.03 6.55
CA MET A 42 -15.89 -10.65 5.16
C MET A 42 -15.13 -11.63 4.26
N LEU A 43 -13.97 -12.11 4.69
CA LEU A 43 -13.17 -13.07 3.93
C LEU A 43 -13.78 -14.48 3.93
N GLU A 44 -14.48 -14.86 5.01
CA GLU A 44 -15.24 -16.12 5.07
C GLU A 44 -16.45 -16.12 4.13
N MET A 45 -17.11 -14.96 4.01
CA MET A 45 -18.31 -14.81 3.17
C MET A 45 -18.03 -14.60 1.69
N ASN A 46 -16.81 -14.24 1.34
CA ASN A 46 -16.45 -13.88 -0.02
C ASN A 46 -15.23 -14.68 -0.50
N ASP A 47 -15.37 -15.33 -1.63
CA ASP A 47 -14.27 -16.05 -2.29
C ASP A 47 -13.45 -15.10 -3.15
N VAL A 48 -12.56 -14.33 -2.51
CA VAL A 48 -11.69 -13.35 -3.17
C VAL A 48 -10.21 -13.66 -2.94
N ASP A 49 -9.39 -13.42 -3.94
CA ASP A 49 -7.93 -13.60 -3.85
C ASP A 49 -7.24 -12.33 -3.32
N LEU A 50 -7.77 -11.16 -3.63
CA LEU A 50 -7.16 -9.88 -3.26
C LEU A 50 -8.22 -8.86 -2.87
N VAL A 51 -8.00 -8.19 -1.74
CA VAL A 51 -8.81 -7.05 -1.30
C VAL A 51 -7.95 -5.78 -1.34
N TRP A 52 -8.44 -4.80 -2.08
CA TRP A 52 -7.89 -3.45 -2.11
C TRP A 52 -8.51 -2.63 -0.98
N ILE A 53 -7.65 -2.08 -0.15
CA ILE A 53 -8.04 -1.31 1.03
C ILE A 53 -7.74 0.16 0.78
N PRO A 54 -8.71 1.08 1.01
CA PRO A 54 -8.45 2.51 0.90
C PRO A 54 -7.48 2.95 1.99
N ARG A 55 -6.60 3.90 1.66
CA ARG A 55 -5.60 4.43 2.57
C ARG A 55 -5.77 5.94 2.74
N VAL A 56 -5.80 6.38 3.98
CA VAL A 56 -5.80 7.77 4.39
C VAL A 56 -4.36 8.22 4.57
N ASN A 57 -3.86 9.02 3.64
CA ASN A 57 -2.55 9.65 3.76
C ASN A 57 -2.69 11.03 4.38
N THR A 58 -1.93 11.30 5.43
CA THR A 58 -1.81 12.64 6.02
C THR A 58 -0.35 13.06 6.07
N VAL A 59 -0.07 14.34 5.84
CA VAL A 59 1.28 14.89 5.88
C VAL A 59 1.30 16.11 6.78
N ASP A 60 1.89 15.93 7.95
CA ASP A 60 2.07 17.05 8.89
C ASP A 60 3.09 18.05 8.35
N GLY A 61 2.76 19.35 8.41
CA GLY A 61 3.56 20.42 7.82
C GLY A 61 3.35 20.65 6.32
N LEU A 62 2.32 20.02 5.71
CA LEU A 62 1.97 20.25 4.32
C LEU A 62 1.50 21.69 4.09
N THR A 63 2.05 22.36 3.09
CA THR A 63 1.67 23.72 2.68
C THR A 63 1.03 23.73 1.30
N GLN A 64 0.36 24.85 0.96
CA GLN A 64 -0.22 25.02 -0.37
C GLN A 64 0.84 24.95 -1.49
N ASN A 65 2.07 25.40 -1.20
CA ASN A 65 3.18 25.30 -2.17
C ASN A 65 3.53 23.84 -2.48
N HIS A 66 3.55 22.98 -1.47
CA HIS A 66 3.78 21.53 -1.66
C HIS A 66 2.66 20.89 -2.48
N ILE A 67 1.40 21.22 -2.16
CA ILE A 67 0.22 20.71 -2.87
C ILE A 67 0.29 21.07 -4.36
N ASN A 68 0.60 22.32 -4.67
CA ASN A 68 0.72 22.81 -6.03
C ASN A 68 1.91 22.16 -6.77
N LYS A 69 3.07 22.08 -6.11
CA LYS A 69 4.30 21.49 -6.68
C LYS A 69 4.11 20.02 -7.05
N TRP A 70 3.40 19.25 -6.21
CA TRP A 70 3.22 17.81 -6.40
C TRP A 70 1.91 17.43 -7.08
N GLY A 71 1.04 18.42 -7.36
CA GLY A 71 -0.26 18.20 -8.00
C GLY A 71 -1.22 17.36 -7.16
N TRP A 72 -1.15 17.48 -5.83
CA TRP A 72 -1.96 16.69 -4.92
C TRP A 72 -3.36 17.26 -4.74
N ARG A 73 -4.31 16.37 -4.49
CA ARG A 73 -5.65 16.72 -4.01
C ARG A 73 -5.69 16.49 -2.51
N VAL A 74 -6.15 17.49 -1.76
CA VAL A 74 -6.30 17.40 -0.30
C VAL A 74 -7.74 17.69 0.06
N SER A 75 -8.36 16.77 0.80
CA SER A 75 -9.73 16.93 1.28
C SER A 75 -9.81 17.93 2.45
N GLU A 76 -11.03 18.31 2.84
CA GLU A 76 -11.29 19.16 4.02
C GLU A 76 -10.74 18.54 5.32
N LYS A 77 -10.66 17.20 5.38
CA LYS A 77 -10.06 16.46 6.51
C LYS A 77 -8.52 16.42 6.46
N GLY A 78 -7.88 17.04 5.47
CA GLY A 78 -6.43 16.99 5.28
C GLY A 78 -5.91 15.68 4.67
N TRP A 79 -6.77 14.86 4.05
CA TRP A 79 -6.37 13.61 3.43
C TRP A 79 -5.86 13.84 2.02
N VAL A 80 -4.67 13.30 1.75
CA VAL A 80 -3.99 13.44 0.47
C VAL A 80 -4.40 12.32 -0.49
N ASN A 81 -4.93 12.72 -1.66
CA ASN A 81 -5.30 11.82 -2.78
C ASN A 81 -6.22 10.66 -2.38
N TYR A 82 -7.06 10.83 -1.38
CA TYR A 82 -8.00 9.79 -0.93
C TYR A 82 -9.10 9.51 -1.98
N PRO A 83 -9.54 8.26 -2.18
CA PRO A 83 -8.99 7.03 -1.63
C PRO A 83 -7.72 6.59 -2.38
N ASP A 84 -6.69 6.25 -1.65
CA ASP A 84 -5.45 5.71 -2.20
C ASP A 84 -5.45 4.19 -1.96
N TYR A 85 -6.01 3.43 -2.90
CA TYR A 85 -6.20 1.99 -2.74
C TYR A 85 -4.88 1.22 -2.74
N GLN A 86 -4.73 0.35 -1.76
CA GLN A 86 -3.56 -0.51 -1.57
C GLN A 86 -3.95 -1.99 -1.60
N ALA A 87 -3.18 -2.79 -2.32
CA ALA A 87 -3.29 -4.25 -2.32
C ALA A 87 -2.71 -4.80 -1.02
N ARG A 88 -3.54 -5.03 0.00
CA ARG A 88 -3.07 -5.33 1.36
C ARG A 88 -3.54 -6.65 1.93
N VAL A 89 -4.69 -7.16 1.53
CA VAL A 89 -5.18 -8.46 1.99
C VAL A 89 -5.26 -9.40 0.82
N PHE A 90 -4.59 -10.53 0.88
CA PHE A 90 -4.56 -11.50 -0.21
C PHE A 90 -4.49 -12.95 0.30
N ARG A 91 -5.06 -13.85 -0.50
CA ARG A 91 -5.05 -15.28 -0.22
C ARG A 91 -3.63 -15.83 -0.24
N LYS A 92 -3.29 -16.66 0.74
CA LYS A 92 -2.03 -17.38 0.76
C LYS A 92 -2.15 -18.64 -0.11
N ASN A 93 -1.47 -18.65 -1.23
CA ASN A 93 -1.26 -19.83 -2.06
C ASN A 93 0.04 -19.71 -2.87
N ASP A 94 0.46 -20.77 -3.54
CA ASP A 94 1.75 -20.80 -4.25
C ASP A 94 1.80 -19.92 -5.51
N ASN A 95 0.64 -19.49 -6.02
CA ASN A 95 0.55 -18.70 -7.24
C ASN A 95 0.57 -17.17 -6.97
N ILE A 96 0.18 -16.75 -5.75
CA ILE A 96 0.10 -15.33 -5.40
C ILE A 96 1.42 -14.89 -4.80
N ARG A 97 2.14 -14.04 -5.53
CA ARG A 97 3.48 -13.54 -5.17
C ARG A 97 3.66 -12.09 -5.57
N TRP A 98 4.46 -11.38 -4.81
CA TRP A 98 4.96 -10.06 -5.18
C TRP A 98 5.93 -10.19 -6.36
N LYS A 99 5.78 -9.30 -7.34
CA LYS A 99 6.59 -9.21 -8.56
C LYS A 99 6.91 -7.76 -8.85
N ASN A 100 7.96 -7.50 -9.61
CA ASN A 100 8.16 -6.18 -10.19
C ASN A 100 6.98 -5.82 -11.09
N HIS A 101 6.56 -4.58 -11.03
CA HIS A 101 5.43 -4.11 -11.83
C HIS A 101 5.79 -4.21 -13.33
N PRO A 102 4.99 -4.89 -14.17
CA PRO A 102 5.36 -5.23 -15.55
C PRO A 102 5.53 -4.02 -16.47
N TYR A 103 4.91 -2.89 -16.12
CA TYR A 103 4.95 -1.66 -16.90
C TYR A 103 5.76 -0.54 -16.23
N SER A 104 6.43 -0.83 -15.15
CA SER A 104 7.27 0.12 -14.44
C SER A 104 8.71 -0.35 -14.45
N ASN A 105 9.57 0.41 -15.12
CA ASN A 105 11.02 0.24 -14.98
C ASN A 105 11.54 0.71 -13.62
N ARG A 106 10.64 1.03 -12.70
CA ARG A 106 10.94 1.57 -11.39
C ARG A 106 11.13 0.43 -10.39
N PRO A 107 12.33 0.27 -9.81
CA PRO A 107 12.65 -0.84 -8.91
C PRO A 107 11.86 -0.84 -7.59
N VAL A 108 11.13 0.23 -7.31
CA VAL A 108 10.35 0.42 -6.07
C VAL A 108 8.84 0.19 -6.24
N HIS A 109 8.41 -0.24 -7.43
CA HIS A 109 7.00 -0.56 -7.68
C HIS A 109 6.83 -2.06 -7.86
N GLU A 110 6.32 -2.70 -6.83
CA GLU A 110 5.94 -4.10 -6.88
C GLU A 110 4.42 -4.25 -6.91
N SER A 111 3.95 -5.33 -7.50
CA SER A 111 2.54 -5.71 -7.56
C SER A 111 2.35 -7.17 -7.20
N LEU A 112 1.17 -7.52 -6.70
CA LEU A 112 0.78 -8.91 -6.51
C LEU A 112 0.37 -9.53 -7.84
N GLY A 113 1.03 -10.62 -8.21
CA GLY A 113 0.63 -11.45 -9.35
C GLY A 113 -0.06 -12.73 -8.89
N GLY A 114 -0.82 -13.37 -9.79
CA GLY A 114 -1.47 -14.65 -9.55
C GLY A 114 -2.89 -14.57 -8.99
N CYS A 115 -3.39 -13.39 -8.61
CA CYS A 115 -4.77 -13.22 -8.17
C CYS A 115 -5.74 -13.34 -9.35
N LYS A 116 -6.86 -14.04 -9.15
CA LYS A 116 -7.92 -14.22 -10.15
C LYS A 116 -9.17 -13.41 -9.82
N THR A 117 -9.44 -13.18 -8.54
CA THR A 117 -10.61 -12.46 -8.05
C THR A 117 -10.18 -11.29 -7.18
N TYR A 118 -10.92 -10.17 -7.27
CA TYR A 118 -10.59 -8.91 -6.63
C TYR A 118 -11.82 -8.30 -5.97
N ALA A 119 -11.61 -7.63 -4.85
CA ALA A 119 -12.60 -6.77 -4.23
C ALA A 119 -11.95 -5.43 -3.82
N HIS A 120 -12.73 -4.37 -3.85
CA HIS A 120 -12.36 -3.07 -3.29
C HIS A 120 -13.29 -2.77 -2.13
N LEU A 121 -12.75 -2.44 -0.98
CA LEU A 121 -13.58 -1.93 0.11
C LEU A 121 -14.14 -0.56 -0.27
N PRO A 122 -15.37 -0.23 0.18
CA PRO A 122 -15.90 1.12 0.02
C PRO A 122 -14.96 2.18 0.61
N PRO A 123 -14.88 3.39 0.03
CA PRO A 123 -13.99 4.44 0.52
C PRO A 123 -14.54 5.13 1.77
N HIS A 124 -14.61 4.40 2.85
CA HIS A 124 -15.00 4.87 4.17
C HIS A 124 -13.81 4.84 5.13
N GLU A 125 -13.73 5.83 6.02
CA GLU A 125 -12.64 5.94 6.99
C GLU A 125 -12.49 4.67 7.83
N GLU A 126 -13.61 4.13 8.31
CA GLU A 126 -13.66 2.93 9.16
C GLU A 126 -13.16 1.66 8.46
N LEU A 127 -13.03 1.69 7.14
CA LEU A 127 -12.54 0.58 6.31
C LEU A 127 -11.13 0.84 5.75
N SER A 128 -10.44 1.84 6.29
CA SER A 128 -9.19 2.35 5.72
C SER A 128 -7.97 2.00 6.56
N LEU A 129 -6.82 2.07 5.91
CA LEU A 129 -5.52 2.18 6.55
C LEU A 129 -5.18 3.65 6.78
N TYR A 130 -4.47 3.95 7.85
CA TYR A 130 -3.86 5.25 8.10
C TYR A 130 -2.37 5.19 7.77
N HIS A 131 -1.89 6.24 7.12
CA HIS A 131 -0.50 6.40 6.73
C HIS A 131 -0.05 7.85 7.00
N PRO A 132 0.23 8.18 8.26
CA PRO A 132 0.68 9.52 8.63
C PRO A 132 2.16 9.70 8.29
N LYS A 133 2.48 10.85 7.74
CA LYS A 133 3.85 11.28 7.47
C LYS A 133 4.09 12.71 7.96
N THR A 134 5.36 13.07 8.08
CA THR A 134 5.78 14.46 8.19
C THR A 134 6.28 14.95 6.84
N ILE A 135 6.26 16.28 6.63
CA ILE A 135 6.77 16.86 5.39
C ILE A 135 8.23 16.51 5.14
N GLY A 136 9.06 16.49 6.18
CA GLY A 136 10.47 16.12 6.05
C GLY A 136 10.67 14.68 5.56
N LYS A 137 9.87 13.72 6.07
CA LYS A 137 9.88 12.33 5.54
C LYS A 137 9.45 12.26 4.09
N GLN A 138 8.44 13.03 3.70
CA GLN A 138 7.95 13.05 2.34
C GLN A 138 8.98 13.63 1.37
N GLU A 139 9.64 14.71 1.74
CA GLU A 139 10.71 15.31 0.94
C GLU A 139 11.89 14.36 0.77
N GLN A 140 12.36 13.73 1.85
CA GLN A 140 13.42 12.71 1.79
C GLN A 140 13.05 11.54 0.88
N GLN A 141 11.80 11.08 0.93
CA GLN A 141 11.32 10.01 0.08
C GLN A 141 11.32 10.42 -1.40
N ASN A 142 10.87 11.63 -1.70
CA ASN A 142 10.88 12.15 -3.06
C ASN A 142 12.31 12.26 -3.61
N GLU A 143 13.25 12.81 -2.82
CA GLU A 143 14.66 12.88 -3.20
C GLU A 143 15.29 11.50 -3.43
N PHE A 144 14.96 10.54 -2.57
CA PHE A 144 15.43 9.16 -2.72
C PHE A 144 14.94 8.53 -4.02
N TYR A 145 13.66 8.72 -4.35
CA TYR A 145 13.10 8.21 -5.60
C TYR A 145 13.70 8.92 -6.83
N GLU A 146 13.89 10.22 -6.79
CA GLU A 146 14.54 10.97 -7.86
C GLU A 146 15.96 10.43 -8.14
N LYS A 147 16.76 10.18 -7.10
CA LYS A 147 18.09 9.58 -7.24
C LYS A 147 18.04 8.20 -7.91
N ILE A 148 17.17 7.30 -7.41
CA ILE A 148 17.02 5.96 -8.02
C ILE A 148 16.61 6.04 -9.48
N PHE A 149 15.78 7.01 -9.86
CA PHE A 149 15.33 7.16 -11.24
C PHE A 149 16.39 7.78 -12.15
N THR A 150 17.23 8.66 -11.60
CA THR A 150 18.31 9.29 -12.36
C THR A 150 19.48 8.32 -12.59
N ASP A 151 19.80 7.49 -11.61
CA ASP A 151 20.94 6.54 -11.69
C ASP A 151 20.64 5.32 -12.59
N ASN A 152 19.38 5.10 -12.99
CA ASN A 152 18.94 4.00 -13.87
C ASN A 152 18.56 4.47 -15.28
N MET A 153 18.83 5.71 -15.63
CA MET A 153 18.75 6.22 -17.01
C MET A 153 20.11 6.24 -17.68
#